data_e96c3b95148f3d92460122ff09cb2a9c
#
_entry.id   e96c3b95148f3d92460122ff09cb2a9c
#
_cell.length_a   1.000
_cell.length_b   1.000
_cell.length_c   1.000
_cell.angle_alpha   90.00
_cell.angle_beta   90.00
_cell.angle_gamma   90.00
#
_symmetry.space_group_name_H-M   'P 1'
#
loop_
_entity.id
_entity.type
_entity.pdbx_description
1 polymer ?
#
loop_
_entity_poly.entity_id
_entity_poly.type
_entity_poly.pdbx_seq_one_letter_code
_entity_poly.pdbx_strand_id
1 'polypeptide(L)'
;MARKPQVRATTPARRESILKAALDCFIGQGVEATTIDDIVRASGSSIGSLYHHFGNKEGVAAGLFIDGITRLNADLLRKLKRCKTAQSSVRTVVTQYSDWVTAHRDIARYLLNSRDIAFPPETKDQLREIHRSHIVEVFRWFGPYVRDGAMKALPIDTYVPIISGPIQDYTRYWLAGQVKESPAKVKGVFADAAWNAVRG
;
A
#
# COMPACT_ATOMS: atom_id res chain seq x y z
N MET A 1 -31.16 20.04 -27.95
CA MET A 1 -30.26 18.95 -27.48
C MET A 1 -30.43 18.79 -26.00
N ALA A 2 -31.07 17.69 -25.54
CA ALA A 2 -31.32 17.44 -24.12
C ALA A 2 -30.03 16.97 -23.46
N ARG A 3 -29.63 17.66 -22.38
CA ARG A 3 -28.49 17.27 -21.52
C ARG A 3 -28.82 15.97 -20.83
N LYS A 4 -28.06 14.88 -21.11
CA LYS A 4 -28.22 13.61 -20.38
C LYS A 4 -28.15 13.85 -18.88
N PRO A 5 -29.03 13.25 -18.07
CA PRO A 5 -28.97 13.38 -16.63
C PRO A 5 -27.66 12.76 -16.13
N GLN A 6 -26.83 13.58 -15.52
CA GLN A 6 -25.59 13.15 -14.85
C GLN A 6 -26.02 12.38 -13.60
N VAL A 7 -25.89 11.04 -13.64
CA VAL A 7 -26.13 10.19 -12.46
C VAL A 7 -25.20 10.69 -11.35
N ARG A 8 -25.78 11.22 -10.27
CA ARG A 8 -25.03 11.63 -9.08
C ARG A 8 -24.32 10.40 -8.52
N ALA A 9 -22.99 10.39 -8.64
CA ALA A 9 -22.19 9.33 -8.06
C ALA A 9 -22.53 9.15 -6.56
N THR A 10 -22.63 7.90 -6.10
CA THR A 10 -22.81 7.58 -4.68
C THR A 10 -21.62 8.11 -3.86
N THR A 11 -21.82 8.37 -2.57
CA THR A 11 -20.77 8.88 -1.68
C THR A 11 -19.45 8.08 -1.75
N PRO A 12 -19.43 6.74 -1.76
CA PRO A 12 -18.22 5.94 -1.94
C PRO A 12 -17.54 6.16 -3.29
N ALA A 13 -18.28 6.17 -4.39
CA ALA A 13 -17.74 6.37 -5.74
C ALA A 13 -17.14 7.77 -5.90
N ARG A 14 -17.72 8.78 -5.23
CA ARG A 14 -17.19 10.14 -5.23
C ARG A 14 -15.90 10.26 -4.46
N ARG A 15 -15.81 9.61 -3.29
CA ARG A 15 -14.57 9.53 -2.51
C ARG A 15 -13.46 8.87 -3.33
N GLU A 16 -13.74 7.79 -4.03
CA GLU A 16 -12.78 7.09 -4.89
C GLU A 16 -12.32 7.97 -6.08
N SER A 17 -13.24 8.71 -6.73
CA SER A 17 -12.91 9.64 -7.80
C SER A 17 -11.96 10.75 -7.32
N ILE A 18 -12.18 11.31 -6.13
CA ILE A 18 -11.30 12.32 -5.53
C ILE A 18 -9.92 11.73 -5.27
N LEU A 19 -9.83 10.53 -4.67
CA LEU A 19 -8.54 9.89 -4.38
C LEU A 19 -7.76 9.57 -5.65
N LYS A 20 -8.44 9.10 -6.71
CA LYS A 20 -7.79 8.83 -7.99
C LYS A 20 -7.22 10.11 -8.61
N ALA A 21 -8.02 11.17 -8.67
CA ALA A 21 -7.56 12.47 -9.19
C ALA A 21 -6.42 13.06 -8.36
N ALA A 22 -6.48 12.91 -7.02
CA ALA A 22 -5.41 13.33 -6.13
C ALA A 22 -4.11 12.57 -6.40
N LEU A 23 -4.17 11.26 -6.64
CA LEU A 23 -2.99 10.47 -7.00
C LEU A 23 -2.34 11.01 -8.26
N ASP A 24 -3.13 11.25 -9.33
CA ASP A 24 -2.63 11.78 -10.60
C ASP A 24 -1.95 13.15 -10.41
N CYS A 25 -2.56 14.05 -9.64
CA CYS A 25 -1.98 15.35 -9.31
C CYS A 25 -0.69 15.22 -8.48
N PHE A 26 -0.69 14.39 -7.43
CA PHE A 26 0.46 14.22 -6.55
C PHE A 26 1.67 13.57 -7.25
N ILE A 27 1.42 12.65 -8.17
CA ILE A 27 2.49 12.06 -9.00
C ILE A 27 3.03 13.06 -10.02
N GLY A 28 2.17 13.91 -10.59
CA GLY A 28 2.54 14.87 -11.64
C GLY A 28 3.34 16.06 -11.12
N GLN A 29 2.94 16.65 -10.00
CA GLN A 29 3.52 17.91 -9.49
C GLN A 29 3.92 17.90 -8.01
N GLY A 30 3.73 16.78 -7.32
CA GLY A 30 4.00 16.65 -5.88
C GLY A 30 2.83 17.08 -5.00
N VAL A 31 2.83 16.63 -3.75
CA VAL A 31 1.78 16.94 -2.77
C VAL A 31 1.77 18.43 -2.42
N GLU A 32 2.94 19.04 -2.27
CA GLU A 32 3.08 20.44 -1.85
C GLU A 32 2.51 21.39 -2.91
N ALA A 33 2.89 21.20 -4.17
CA ALA A 33 2.46 22.07 -5.27
C ALA A 33 0.99 21.86 -5.70
N THR A 34 0.40 20.70 -5.36
CA THR A 34 -1.01 20.42 -5.69
C THR A 34 -1.95 21.24 -4.84
N THR A 35 -2.95 21.84 -5.49
CA THR A 35 -4.03 22.60 -4.83
C THR A 35 -5.32 21.78 -4.73
N ILE A 36 -6.24 22.18 -3.85
CA ILE A 36 -7.60 21.61 -3.80
C ILE A 36 -8.32 21.80 -5.13
N ASP A 37 -8.16 22.96 -5.77
CA ASP A 37 -8.79 23.26 -7.06
C ASP A 37 -8.30 22.33 -8.17
N ASP A 38 -7.04 21.93 -8.17
CA ASP A 38 -6.51 20.94 -9.11
C ASP A 38 -7.21 19.60 -8.95
N ILE A 39 -7.35 19.13 -7.72
CA ILE A 39 -8.01 17.86 -7.41
C ILE A 39 -9.50 17.91 -7.76
N VAL A 40 -10.18 19.01 -7.43
CA VAL A 40 -11.60 19.24 -7.75
C VAL A 40 -11.82 19.24 -9.26
N ARG A 41 -10.99 19.97 -10.00
CA ARG A 41 -11.04 20.01 -11.46
C ARG A 41 -10.82 18.65 -12.10
N ALA A 42 -9.80 17.93 -11.64
CA ALA A 42 -9.45 16.60 -12.16
C ALA A 42 -10.50 15.52 -11.81
N SER A 43 -11.10 15.59 -10.61
CA SER A 43 -12.10 14.61 -10.15
C SER A 43 -13.52 14.88 -10.66
N GLY A 44 -13.81 16.09 -11.14
CA GLY A 44 -15.16 16.56 -11.44
C GLY A 44 -16.06 16.67 -10.20
N SER A 45 -15.48 16.70 -9.00
CA SER A 45 -16.18 16.83 -7.73
C SER A 45 -16.39 18.30 -7.38
N SER A 46 -17.30 18.60 -6.44
CA SER A 46 -17.40 19.95 -5.87
C SER A 46 -16.40 20.13 -4.73
N ILE A 47 -15.99 21.38 -4.50
CA ILE A 47 -15.15 21.77 -3.35
C ILE A 47 -15.79 21.30 -2.04
N GLY A 48 -17.11 21.50 -1.86
CA GLY A 48 -17.85 21.08 -0.69
C GLY A 48 -17.80 19.56 -0.48
N SER A 49 -17.81 18.75 -1.56
CA SER A 49 -17.67 17.30 -1.46
C SER A 49 -16.27 16.89 -0.99
N LEU A 50 -15.22 17.55 -1.47
CA LEU A 50 -13.85 17.27 -1.04
C LEU A 50 -13.69 17.58 0.45
N TYR A 51 -14.13 18.76 0.90
CA TYR A 51 -14.07 19.13 2.32
C TYR A 51 -14.90 18.21 3.20
N HIS A 52 -16.07 17.79 2.75
CA HIS A 52 -16.91 16.84 3.49
C HIS A 52 -16.22 15.49 3.72
N HIS A 53 -15.47 14.99 2.73
CA HIS A 53 -14.81 13.67 2.82
C HIS A 53 -13.45 13.70 3.49
N PHE A 54 -12.72 14.78 3.35
CA PHE A 54 -11.28 14.81 3.69
C PHE A 54 -10.85 16.02 4.53
N GLY A 55 -11.70 17.04 4.68
CA GLY A 55 -11.40 18.23 5.46
C GLY A 55 -10.44 19.22 4.80
N ASN A 56 -9.31 18.75 4.27
CA ASN A 56 -8.28 19.57 3.63
C ASN A 56 -7.41 18.72 2.68
N LYS A 57 -6.38 19.32 2.06
CA LYS A 57 -5.45 18.63 1.18
C LYS A 57 -4.66 17.53 1.88
N GLU A 58 -4.23 17.80 3.10
CA GLU A 58 -3.51 16.85 3.95
C GLU A 58 -4.39 15.63 4.29
N GLY A 59 -5.69 15.84 4.51
CA GLY A 59 -6.68 14.79 4.68
C GLY A 59 -6.88 13.95 3.41
N VAL A 60 -6.82 14.55 2.22
CA VAL A 60 -6.83 13.80 0.95
C VAL A 60 -5.57 12.94 0.83
N ALA A 61 -4.40 13.52 1.11
CA ALA A 61 -3.12 12.79 1.08
C ALA A 61 -3.13 11.62 2.08
N ALA A 62 -3.58 11.86 3.30
CA ALA A 62 -3.75 10.83 4.32
C ALA A 62 -4.72 9.73 3.88
N GLY A 63 -5.88 10.11 3.34
CA GLY A 63 -6.88 9.20 2.83
C GLY A 63 -6.37 8.32 1.70
N LEU A 64 -5.56 8.87 0.80
CA LEU A 64 -4.91 8.13 -0.28
C LEU A 64 -3.89 7.13 0.24
N PHE A 65 -3.07 7.52 1.23
CA PHE A 65 -2.10 6.65 1.86
C PHE A 65 -2.78 5.46 2.57
N ILE A 66 -3.80 5.75 3.38
CA ILE A 66 -4.58 4.73 4.11
C ILE A 66 -5.25 3.76 3.14
N ASP A 67 -5.88 4.26 2.07
CA ASP A 67 -6.52 3.43 1.06
C ASP A 67 -5.52 2.51 0.37
N GLY A 68 -4.37 3.04 -0.06
CA GLY A 68 -3.32 2.26 -0.72
C GLY A 68 -2.76 1.14 0.16
N ILE A 69 -2.41 1.45 1.42
CA ILE A 69 -1.89 0.45 2.38
C ILE A 69 -2.96 -0.61 2.73
N THR A 70 -4.21 -0.20 2.88
CA THR A 70 -5.31 -1.11 3.19
C THR A 70 -5.55 -2.09 2.05
N ARG A 71 -5.54 -1.64 0.80
CA ARG A 71 -5.68 -2.51 -0.39
C ARG A 71 -4.52 -3.49 -0.50
N LEU A 72 -3.27 -3.04 -0.30
CA LEU A 72 -2.09 -3.90 -0.32
C LEU A 72 -2.19 -5.00 0.74
N ASN A 73 -2.53 -4.63 1.99
CA ASN A 73 -2.66 -5.56 3.11
C ASN A 73 -3.80 -6.57 2.89
N ALA A 74 -4.96 -6.11 2.42
CA ALA A 74 -6.10 -6.98 2.14
C ALA A 74 -5.79 -8.02 1.06
N ASP A 75 -5.06 -7.63 0.01
CA ASP A 75 -4.63 -8.56 -1.03
C ASP A 75 -3.67 -9.63 -0.50
N LEU A 76 -2.71 -9.24 0.35
CA LEU A 76 -1.81 -10.18 1.02
C LEU A 76 -2.57 -11.21 1.86
N LEU A 77 -3.45 -10.75 2.74
CA LEU A 77 -4.22 -11.64 3.62
C LEU A 77 -5.09 -12.61 2.83
N ARG A 78 -5.70 -12.16 1.74
CA ARG A 78 -6.49 -13.01 0.85
C ARG A 78 -5.64 -14.12 0.21
N LYS A 79 -4.40 -13.82 -0.19
CA LYS A 79 -3.48 -14.80 -0.78
C LYS A 79 -2.90 -15.75 0.26
N LEU A 80 -2.57 -15.27 1.46
CA LEU A 80 -2.08 -16.10 2.56
C LEU A 80 -3.08 -17.21 2.94
N LYS A 81 -4.38 -16.95 2.90
CA LYS A 81 -5.43 -17.95 3.17
C LYS A 81 -5.37 -19.18 2.25
N ARG A 82 -4.68 -19.10 1.12
CA ARG A 82 -4.50 -20.21 0.16
C ARG A 82 -3.20 -20.99 0.39
N CYS A 83 -2.30 -20.48 1.22
CA CYS A 83 -1.02 -21.10 1.52
C CYS A 83 -1.22 -22.23 2.52
N LYS A 84 -0.47 -23.33 2.34
CA LYS A 84 -0.56 -24.54 3.19
C LYS A 84 0.74 -24.85 3.95
N THR A 85 1.82 -24.13 3.65
CA THR A 85 3.15 -24.36 4.25
C THR A 85 3.78 -23.03 4.65
N ALA A 86 4.71 -23.07 5.60
CA ALA A 86 5.52 -21.92 5.98
C ALA A 86 6.23 -21.30 4.75
N GLN A 87 6.87 -22.15 3.94
CA GLN A 87 7.58 -21.73 2.74
C GLN A 87 6.66 -21.00 1.76
N SER A 88 5.49 -21.58 1.43
CA SER A 88 4.54 -20.94 0.53
C SER A 88 4.02 -19.61 1.07
N SER A 89 3.84 -19.51 2.39
CA SER A 89 3.37 -18.29 3.05
C SER A 89 4.42 -17.17 2.98
N VAL A 90 5.67 -17.45 3.34
CA VAL A 90 6.78 -16.48 3.26
C VAL A 90 6.99 -16.02 1.82
N ARG A 91 7.04 -16.96 0.87
CA ARG A 91 7.17 -16.62 -0.54
C ARG A 91 6.00 -15.76 -1.04
N THR A 92 4.79 -16.02 -0.57
CA THR A 92 3.59 -15.24 -0.94
C THR A 92 3.70 -13.79 -0.47
N VAL A 93 4.26 -13.52 0.71
CA VAL A 93 4.47 -12.13 1.17
C VAL A 93 5.29 -11.35 0.15
N VAL A 94 6.42 -11.91 -0.31
CA VAL A 94 7.32 -11.25 -1.26
C VAL A 94 6.70 -11.15 -2.66
N THR A 95 6.15 -12.27 -3.15
CA THR A 95 5.65 -12.32 -4.53
C THR A 95 4.39 -11.47 -4.70
N GLN A 96 3.49 -11.46 -3.72
CA GLN A 96 2.30 -10.62 -3.73
C GLN A 96 2.67 -9.14 -3.74
N TYR A 97 3.57 -8.71 -2.85
CA TYR A 97 4.06 -7.35 -2.83
C TYR A 97 4.64 -6.94 -4.19
N SER A 98 5.51 -7.77 -4.74
CA SER A 98 6.17 -7.52 -6.04
C SER A 98 5.17 -7.36 -7.19
N ASP A 99 4.17 -8.25 -7.26
CA ASP A 99 3.13 -8.20 -8.29
C ASP A 99 2.26 -6.95 -8.11
N TRP A 100 1.89 -6.63 -6.85
CA TRP A 100 1.05 -5.50 -6.54
C TRP A 100 1.71 -4.17 -6.90
N VAL A 101 2.96 -3.94 -6.48
CA VAL A 101 3.67 -2.68 -6.76
C VAL A 101 3.98 -2.52 -8.25
N THR A 102 4.16 -3.62 -8.97
CA THR A 102 4.35 -3.59 -10.43
C THR A 102 3.05 -3.22 -11.16
N ALA A 103 1.92 -3.77 -10.71
CA ALA A 103 0.60 -3.49 -11.30
C ALA A 103 0.06 -2.10 -10.92
N HIS A 104 0.47 -1.57 -9.77
CA HIS A 104 -0.03 -0.30 -9.19
C HIS A 104 1.11 0.70 -8.98
N ARG A 105 1.88 0.97 -10.04
CA ARG A 105 3.14 1.72 -9.97
C ARG A 105 2.99 3.10 -9.32
N ASP A 106 1.95 3.84 -9.66
CA ASP A 106 1.78 5.22 -9.19
C ASP A 106 1.44 5.28 -7.70
N ILE A 107 0.50 4.46 -7.24
CA ILE A 107 0.21 4.38 -5.81
C ILE A 107 1.39 3.80 -5.02
N ALA A 108 2.15 2.84 -5.58
CA ALA A 108 3.36 2.32 -4.94
C ALA A 108 4.42 3.42 -4.78
N ARG A 109 4.62 4.26 -5.82
CA ARG A 109 5.50 5.43 -5.76
C ARG A 109 5.05 6.41 -4.69
N TYR A 110 3.75 6.72 -4.65
CA TYR A 110 3.17 7.58 -3.63
C TYR A 110 3.42 7.03 -2.21
N LEU A 111 3.10 5.77 -1.95
CA LEU A 111 3.28 5.13 -0.64
C LEU A 111 4.73 5.13 -0.16
N LEU A 112 5.69 4.89 -1.06
CA LEU A 112 7.11 4.84 -0.70
C LEU A 112 7.72 6.22 -0.48
N ASN A 113 7.25 7.24 -1.22
CA ASN A 113 7.73 8.62 -1.09
C ASN A 113 7.01 9.41 0.01
N SER A 114 5.85 8.92 0.48
CA SER A 114 5.05 9.60 1.50
C SER A 114 5.47 9.32 2.94
N ARG A 115 6.58 8.60 3.16
CA ARG A 115 7.09 8.31 4.52
C ARG A 115 7.46 9.57 5.31
N ASP A 116 7.89 10.62 4.60
CA ASP A 116 8.34 11.89 5.17
C ASP A 116 7.23 12.95 5.22
N ILE A 117 6.01 12.61 4.74
CA ILE A 117 4.88 13.53 4.84
C ILE A 117 4.50 13.69 6.31
N ALA A 118 4.47 14.94 6.75
CA ALA A 118 4.02 15.30 8.09
C ALA A 118 2.50 15.16 8.23
N PHE A 119 2.02 13.92 8.38
CA PHE A 119 0.60 13.67 8.65
C PHE A 119 0.17 14.23 10.02
N PRO A 120 -1.09 14.69 10.14
CA PRO A 120 -1.67 15.06 11.43
C PRO A 120 -1.57 13.93 12.47
N PRO A 121 -1.54 14.27 13.78
CA PRO A 121 -1.44 13.26 14.84
C PRO A 121 -2.48 12.15 14.75
N GLU A 122 -3.74 12.49 14.47
CA GLU A 122 -4.86 11.54 14.33
C GLU A 122 -4.63 10.56 13.18
N THR A 123 -4.07 11.04 12.08
CA THR A 123 -3.69 10.19 10.93
C THR A 123 -2.56 9.25 11.30
N LYS A 124 -1.55 9.74 12.03
CA LYS A 124 -0.44 8.90 12.51
C LYS A 124 -0.94 7.79 13.44
N ASP A 125 -1.89 8.10 14.32
CA ASP A 125 -2.51 7.12 15.21
C ASP A 125 -3.29 6.06 14.43
N GLN A 126 -4.07 6.48 13.46
CA GLN A 126 -4.79 5.57 12.56
C GLN A 126 -3.85 4.67 11.77
N LEU A 127 -2.75 5.21 11.23
CA LEU A 127 -1.75 4.44 10.52
C LEU A 127 -1.02 3.44 11.43
N ARG A 128 -0.71 3.83 12.66
CA ARG A 128 -0.14 2.92 13.67
C ARG A 128 -1.08 1.75 13.98
N GLU A 129 -2.37 2.02 14.10
CA GLU A 129 -3.36 0.96 14.35
C GLU A 129 -3.52 0.03 13.15
N ILE A 130 -3.58 0.55 11.92
CA ILE A 130 -3.60 -0.26 10.69
C ILE A 130 -2.36 -1.16 10.62
N HIS A 131 -1.18 -0.61 10.92
CA HIS A 131 0.07 -1.37 10.91
C HIS A 131 0.07 -2.46 11.99
N ARG A 132 -0.32 -2.11 13.22
CA ARG A 132 -0.42 -3.06 14.33
C ARG A 132 -1.39 -4.20 14.04
N SER A 133 -2.59 -3.87 13.59
CA SER A 133 -3.62 -4.86 13.23
C SER A 133 -3.13 -5.80 12.13
N HIS A 134 -2.47 -5.24 11.10
CA HIS A 134 -1.91 -6.05 10.01
C HIS A 134 -0.81 -7.01 10.52
N ILE A 135 0.12 -6.53 11.35
CA ILE A 135 1.16 -7.36 11.96
C ILE A 135 0.53 -8.49 12.78
N VAL A 136 -0.47 -8.19 13.61
CA VAL A 136 -1.16 -9.21 14.43
C VAL A 136 -1.82 -10.28 13.54
N GLU A 137 -2.48 -9.90 12.45
CA GLU A 137 -3.11 -10.84 11.52
C GLU A 137 -2.08 -11.71 10.80
N VAL A 138 -1.01 -11.13 10.31
CA VAL A 138 0.09 -11.86 9.68
C VAL A 138 0.75 -12.82 10.70
N PHE A 139 0.90 -12.37 11.95
CA PHE A 139 1.47 -13.22 13.02
C PHE A 139 0.57 -14.38 13.42
N ARG A 140 -0.74 -14.21 13.42
CA ARG A 140 -1.69 -15.32 13.60
C ARG A 140 -1.47 -16.40 12.54
N TRP A 141 -1.09 -15.99 11.33
CA TRP A 141 -0.78 -16.90 10.24
C TRP A 141 0.55 -17.62 10.41
N PHE A 142 1.61 -16.90 10.79
CA PHE A 142 2.96 -17.48 10.94
C PHE A 142 3.19 -18.19 12.28
N GLY A 143 2.46 -17.82 13.32
CA GLY A 143 2.65 -18.35 14.68
C GLY A 143 2.67 -19.88 14.79
N PRO A 144 1.78 -20.65 14.14
CA PRO A 144 1.87 -22.10 14.10
C PRO A 144 3.21 -22.61 13.56
N TYR A 145 3.70 -22.07 12.45
CA TYR A 145 4.95 -22.49 11.83
C TYR A 145 6.20 -22.18 12.66
N VAL A 146 6.15 -21.14 13.48
CA VAL A 146 7.21 -20.84 14.46
C VAL A 146 7.20 -21.86 15.59
N ARG A 147 6.00 -22.19 16.13
CA ARG A 147 5.88 -23.20 17.21
C ARG A 147 6.30 -24.59 16.77
N ASP A 148 6.02 -24.96 15.52
CA ASP A 148 6.34 -26.26 14.95
C ASP A 148 7.82 -26.38 14.49
N GLY A 149 8.60 -25.28 14.63
CA GLY A 149 10.01 -25.24 14.22
C GLY A 149 10.23 -25.12 12.70
N ALA A 150 9.17 -25.01 11.91
CA ALA A 150 9.29 -24.78 10.46
C ALA A 150 9.82 -23.38 10.12
N MET A 151 9.70 -22.45 11.05
CA MET A 151 10.30 -21.11 11.00
C MET A 151 11.07 -20.83 12.28
N LYS A 152 12.19 -20.09 12.16
CA LYS A 152 12.99 -19.64 13.31
C LYS A 152 12.14 -18.78 14.25
N ALA A 153 12.31 -18.96 15.55
CA ALA A 153 11.77 -18.07 16.57
C ALA A 153 12.63 -16.81 16.64
N LEU A 154 12.16 -15.72 16.03
CA LEU A 154 12.81 -14.42 15.99
C LEU A 154 11.96 -13.38 16.75
N PRO A 155 12.56 -12.27 17.21
CA PRO A 155 11.78 -11.13 17.71
C PRO A 155 10.75 -10.68 16.66
N ILE A 156 9.51 -10.43 17.12
CA ILE A 156 8.36 -10.16 16.23
C ILE A 156 8.63 -9.06 15.22
N ASP A 157 9.30 -8.00 15.64
CA ASP A 157 9.58 -6.81 14.82
C ASP A 157 10.62 -7.07 13.71
N THR A 158 11.32 -8.21 13.74
CA THR A 158 12.34 -8.54 12.75
C THR A 158 11.80 -9.26 11.52
N TYR A 159 10.64 -9.90 11.60
CA TYR A 159 10.10 -10.68 10.48
C TYR A 159 9.78 -9.80 9.25
N VAL A 160 9.11 -8.67 9.46
CA VAL A 160 8.75 -7.77 8.34
C VAL A 160 9.99 -7.21 7.66
N PRO A 161 10.99 -6.64 8.36
CA PRO A 161 12.24 -6.21 7.75
C PRO A 161 12.99 -7.32 7.01
N ILE A 162 13.06 -8.53 7.58
CA ILE A 162 13.77 -9.66 6.96
C ILE A 162 13.04 -10.17 5.71
N ILE A 163 11.72 -10.37 5.79
CA ILE A 163 10.95 -10.97 4.69
C ILE A 163 10.68 -9.96 3.58
N SER A 164 10.26 -8.75 3.92
CA SER A 164 9.81 -7.75 2.95
C SER A 164 10.81 -6.64 2.70
N GLY A 165 11.74 -6.38 3.61
CA GLY A 165 12.69 -5.26 3.52
C GLY A 165 13.48 -5.25 2.21
N PRO A 166 14.13 -6.36 1.82
CA PRO A 166 14.96 -6.39 0.62
C PRO A 166 14.17 -6.08 -0.67
N ILE A 167 12.97 -6.64 -0.83
CA ILE A 167 12.14 -6.36 -2.03
C ILE A 167 11.53 -4.94 -2.00
N GLN A 168 11.25 -4.39 -0.82
CA GLN A 168 10.81 -3.01 -0.70
C GLN A 168 11.93 -2.04 -1.08
N ASP A 169 13.15 -2.33 -0.69
CA ASP A 169 14.31 -1.53 -1.08
C ASP A 169 14.59 -1.62 -2.58
N TYR A 170 14.58 -2.83 -3.15
CA TYR A 170 14.66 -3.02 -4.60
C TYR A 170 13.57 -2.23 -5.35
N THR A 171 12.36 -2.20 -4.81
CA THR A 171 11.24 -1.45 -5.42
C THR A 171 11.53 0.05 -5.49
N ARG A 172 12.23 0.63 -4.48
CA ARG A 172 12.65 2.04 -4.53
C ARG A 172 13.61 2.30 -5.69
N TYR A 173 14.62 1.44 -5.88
CA TYR A 173 15.54 1.54 -7.01
C TYR A 173 14.83 1.45 -8.34
N TRP A 174 13.86 0.53 -8.45
CA TRP A 174 13.05 0.40 -9.67
C TRP A 174 12.18 1.62 -9.96
N LEU A 175 11.50 2.15 -8.96
CA LEU A 175 10.67 3.35 -9.11
C LEU A 175 11.49 4.61 -9.41
N ALA A 176 12.73 4.65 -8.92
CA ALA A 176 13.70 5.70 -9.22
C ALA A 176 14.37 5.53 -10.61
N GLY A 177 14.08 4.45 -11.34
CA GLY A 177 14.69 4.17 -12.65
C GLY A 177 16.14 3.70 -12.61
N GLN A 178 16.67 3.36 -11.42
CA GLN A 178 18.05 2.91 -11.24
C GLN A 178 18.26 1.44 -11.63
N VAL A 179 17.19 0.64 -11.65
CA VAL A 179 17.19 -0.74 -12.15
C VAL A 179 16.10 -0.93 -13.19
N LYS A 180 16.38 -1.80 -14.20
CA LYS A 180 15.47 -2.00 -15.35
C LYS A 180 14.36 -3.00 -15.06
N GLU A 181 14.69 -4.10 -14.37
CA GLU A 181 13.76 -5.19 -14.16
C GLU A 181 12.73 -4.85 -13.09
N SER A 182 11.46 -5.11 -13.37
CA SER A 182 10.41 -4.86 -12.39
C SER A 182 10.49 -5.82 -11.19
N PRO A 183 9.98 -5.43 -10.01
CA PRO A 183 9.90 -6.33 -8.85
C PRO A 183 9.22 -7.66 -9.18
N ALA A 184 8.20 -7.67 -10.04
CA ALA A 184 7.51 -8.89 -10.46
C ALA A 184 8.42 -9.87 -11.23
N LYS A 185 9.42 -9.37 -11.97
CA LYS A 185 10.37 -10.24 -12.69
C LYS A 185 11.40 -10.89 -11.77
N VAL A 186 11.82 -10.19 -10.73
CA VAL A 186 12.90 -10.65 -9.83
C VAL A 186 12.36 -11.26 -8.52
N LYS A 187 11.05 -11.28 -8.33
CA LYS A 187 10.39 -11.72 -7.09
C LYS A 187 10.82 -13.09 -6.59
N GLY A 188 11.17 -14.01 -7.49
CA GLY A 188 11.62 -15.35 -7.14
C GLY A 188 12.90 -15.34 -6.31
N VAL A 189 13.88 -14.53 -6.71
CA VAL A 189 15.17 -14.39 -6.01
C VAL A 189 14.95 -13.89 -4.57
N PHE A 190 14.14 -12.83 -4.43
CA PHE A 190 13.82 -12.27 -3.11
C PHE A 190 12.97 -13.20 -2.25
N ALA A 191 12.03 -13.95 -2.85
CA ALA A 191 11.21 -14.92 -2.14
C ALA A 191 12.04 -16.09 -1.61
N ASP A 192 13.03 -16.56 -2.38
CA ASP A 192 13.96 -17.63 -1.94
C ASP A 192 14.89 -17.12 -0.84
N ALA A 193 15.43 -15.92 -0.97
CA ALA A 193 16.26 -15.29 0.06
C ALA A 193 15.48 -15.11 1.38
N ALA A 194 14.25 -14.59 1.30
CA ALA A 194 13.38 -14.43 2.47
C ALA A 194 13.09 -15.75 3.17
N TRP A 195 12.76 -16.81 2.41
CA TRP A 195 12.54 -18.13 2.98
C TRP A 195 13.81 -18.68 3.66
N ASN A 196 14.96 -18.59 2.99
CA ASN A 196 16.24 -19.07 3.55
C ASN A 196 16.64 -18.33 4.83
N ALA A 197 16.26 -17.07 4.98
CA ALA A 197 16.54 -16.29 6.17
C ALA A 197 15.72 -16.74 7.40
N VAL A 198 14.46 -17.16 7.21
CA VAL A 198 13.52 -17.42 8.31
C VAL A 198 13.14 -18.89 8.51
N ARG A 199 13.53 -19.80 7.61
CA ARG A 199 13.30 -21.26 7.79
C ARG A 199 14.01 -21.77 9.02
N GLY A 200 13.38 -22.65 9.78
CA GLY A 200 13.96 -23.32 10.94
C GLY A 200 15.09 -24.29 10.57
#